data_58ce3806e996f15c2de3094ce9e457ab
#
_entry.id   58ce3806e996f15c2de3094ce9e457ab
#
_cell.length_a   1.000
_cell.length_b   1.000
_cell.length_c   1.000
_cell.angle_alpha   90.00
_cell.angle_beta   90.00
_cell.angle_gamma   90.00
#
_symmetry.space_group_name_H-M   'P 1'
#
loop_
_entity.id
_entity.type
_entity.pdbx_description
1 polymer ?
#
loop_
_entity_poly.entity_id
_entity_poly.type
_entity_poly.pdbx_seq_one_letter_code
_entity_poly.pdbx_strand_id
1 'polypeptide(L)'
;MPILRIDEANGLYHLHTPPARAGAPSFVFVNALTGSTDAWEAKVAPVLREAGFGTLSWNFRGQAESPRDPALPLTEGLITGDLVHLVDRIAPARPILVGLSIGGLYAARAIGRGVKAEGLVLLNTLREIGPRIAWVNDALPALVGHGGVALFMDALLPLLVNAEFAAMARAGALKGAYAPMDPGHGHLNLMRHAPETDWGFDWPSLRLPVLNVTGLQDRVFLDIEVVDRLAATIPDLTREDWEDAGHLLPLERPERLAESLARFGARIEARA
;
A
#
# COMPACT_ATOMS: atom_id res chain seq x y z
N MET A 1 9.54 6.15 20.25
CA MET A 1 9.13 5.62 18.94
C MET A 1 9.21 6.75 17.93
N PRO A 2 9.66 6.53 16.71
CA PRO A 2 9.83 7.59 15.72
C PRO A 2 8.45 8.02 15.18
N ILE A 3 7.92 9.10 15.71
CA ILE A 3 6.67 9.72 15.28
C ILE A 3 7.00 11.12 14.76
N LEU A 4 6.74 11.36 13.49
CA LEU A 4 6.72 12.69 12.92
C LEU A 4 5.44 13.39 13.39
N ARG A 5 5.58 14.34 14.32
CA ARG A 5 4.46 15.11 14.85
C ARG A 5 3.95 16.09 13.81
N ILE A 6 2.63 16.13 13.62
CA ILE A 6 1.93 17.12 12.80
C ILE A 6 1.37 18.22 13.71
N ASP A 7 0.73 17.81 14.80
CA ASP A 7 0.22 18.67 15.88
C ASP A 7 0.16 17.88 17.20
N GLU A 8 -0.57 18.39 18.20
CA GLU A 8 -0.66 17.74 19.52
C GLU A 8 -1.34 16.36 19.47
N ALA A 9 -2.37 16.18 18.61
CA ALA A 9 -3.17 14.97 18.51
C ALA A 9 -2.71 14.04 17.37
N ASN A 10 -2.03 14.59 16.36
CA ASN A 10 -1.76 13.91 15.10
C ASN A 10 -0.27 13.65 14.88
N GLY A 11 0.05 12.51 14.30
CA GLY A 11 1.42 12.19 13.92
C GLY A 11 1.51 10.95 13.04
N LEU A 12 2.68 10.76 12.44
CA LEU A 12 2.97 9.65 11.53
C LEU A 12 4.07 8.78 12.14
N TYR A 13 3.73 7.58 12.55
CA TYR A 13 4.73 6.59 12.90
C TYR A 13 5.49 6.18 11.63
N HIS A 14 6.81 6.14 11.69
CA HIS A 14 7.65 5.76 10.57
C HIS A 14 8.94 5.08 11.01
N LEU A 15 9.49 4.27 10.13
CA LEU A 15 10.80 3.63 10.27
C LEU A 15 11.62 4.00 9.04
N HIS A 16 12.73 4.70 9.25
CA HIS A 16 13.62 5.13 8.17
C HIS A 16 15.02 4.58 8.36
N THR A 17 15.52 3.94 7.32
CA THR A 17 16.92 3.52 7.21
C THR A 17 17.48 4.13 5.91
N PRO A 18 18.48 5.01 5.97
CA PRO A 18 19.10 5.56 4.77
C PRO A 18 19.84 4.47 3.98
N PRO A 19 20.08 4.67 2.66
CA PRO A 19 20.82 3.69 1.87
C PRO A 19 22.27 3.53 2.38
N ALA A 20 22.76 2.30 2.40
CA ALA A 20 24.14 1.99 2.76
C ALA A 20 25.13 2.26 1.62
N ARG A 21 24.66 2.26 0.36
CA ARG A 21 25.47 2.57 -0.83
C ARG A 21 25.23 4.01 -1.29
N ALA A 22 26.31 4.69 -1.60
CA ALA A 22 26.23 6.05 -2.16
C ALA A 22 25.45 6.05 -3.48
N GLY A 23 24.51 6.97 -3.63
CA GLY A 23 23.67 7.07 -4.83
C GLY A 23 22.51 6.07 -4.93
N ALA A 24 22.41 5.07 -4.05
CA ALA A 24 21.30 4.12 -4.06
C ALA A 24 19.98 4.80 -3.64
N PRO A 25 18.85 4.43 -4.27
CA PRO A 25 17.53 4.97 -3.91
C PRO A 25 16.99 4.39 -2.60
N SER A 26 15.94 5.05 -2.08
CA SER A 26 15.18 4.60 -0.93
C SER A 26 13.76 4.21 -1.34
N PHE A 27 13.30 3.04 -0.91
CA PHE A 27 11.92 2.60 -1.10
C PHE A 27 11.04 3.18 0.00
N VAL A 28 10.01 3.92 -0.39
CA VAL A 28 9.00 4.53 0.50
C VAL A 28 7.72 3.71 0.37
N PHE A 29 7.38 2.96 1.40
CA PHE A 29 6.24 2.03 1.37
C PHE A 29 4.95 2.72 1.79
N VAL A 30 3.90 2.56 1.00
CA VAL A 30 2.57 3.14 1.21
C VAL A 30 1.57 2.00 1.40
N ASN A 31 1.01 1.90 2.60
CA ASN A 31 0.16 0.81 3.04
C ASN A 31 -1.17 0.70 2.26
N ALA A 32 -1.79 -0.48 2.31
CA ALA A 32 -3.22 -0.62 2.08
C ALA A 32 -4.03 -0.10 3.30
N LEU A 33 -5.36 -0.03 3.18
CA LEU A 33 -6.24 0.51 4.22
C LEU A 33 -6.10 -0.16 5.59
N THR A 34 -5.90 -1.47 5.61
CA THR A 34 -5.75 -2.28 6.83
C THR A 34 -4.31 -2.66 7.11
N GLY A 35 -3.36 -2.08 6.37
CA GLY A 35 -1.95 -2.36 6.50
C GLY A 35 -1.30 -1.69 7.71
N SER A 36 -0.07 -2.10 7.97
CA SER A 36 0.87 -1.42 8.87
C SER A 36 2.28 -1.57 8.32
N THR A 37 3.24 -0.90 8.96
CA THR A 37 4.67 -1.06 8.66
C THR A 37 5.13 -2.51 8.74
N ASP A 38 4.48 -3.36 9.54
CA ASP A 38 4.85 -4.77 9.74
C ASP A 38 4.82 -5.58 8.45
N ALA A 39 3.89 -5.27 7.54
CA ALA A 39 3.79 -5.95 6.25
C ALA A 39 5.08 -5.83 5.41
N TRP A 40 5.80 -4.74 5.59
CA TRP A 40 7.05 -4.46 4.87
C TRP A 40 8.28 -4.86 5.68
N GLU A 41 8.27 -4.51 6.98
CA GLU A 41 9.41 -4.68 7.87
C GLU A 41 9.70 -6.15 8.22
N ALA A 42 8.68 -7.02 8.16
CA ALA A 42 8.86 -8.42 8.50
C ALA A 42 9.83 -9.15 7.56
N LYS A 43 9.78 -8.86 6.24
CA LYS A 43 10.57 -9.62 5.27
C LYS A 43 11.07 -8.81 4.06
N VAL A 44 10.32 -7.82 3.57
CA VAL A 44 10.67 -7.09 2.34
C VAL A 44 11.76 -6.07 2.58
N ALA A 45 11.57 -5.17 3.54
CA ALA A 45 12.50 -4.09 3.82
C ALA A 45 13.89 -4.56 4.29
N PRO A 46 14.02 -5.62 5.12
CA PRO A 46 15.34 -6.16 5.48
C PRO A 46 16.17 -6.58 4.27
N VAL A 47 15.59 -7.31 3.32
CA VAL A 47 16.28 -7.76 2.10
C VAL A 47 16.77 -6.58 1.27
N LEU A 48 15.95 -5.52 1.13
CA LEU A 48 16.35 -4.32 0.40
C LEU A 48 17.50 -3.58 1.10
N ARG A 49 17.47 -3.51 2.44
CA ARG A 49 18.56 -2.92 3.22
C ARG A 49 19.86 -3.72 3.10
N GLU A 50 19.80 -5.06 3.11
CA GLU A 50 20.95 -5.94 2.86
C GLU A 50 21.53 -5.73 1.46
N ALA A 51 20.68 -5.42 0.46
CA ALA A 51 21.09 -5.04 -0.89
C ALA A 51 21.62 -3.59 -0.99
N GLY A 52 21.66 -2.85 0.15
CA GLY A 52 22.23 -1.50 0.24
C GLY A 52 21.28 -0.36 -0.10
N PHE A 53 19.98 -0.63 -0.36
CA PHE A 53 18.95 0.39 -0.57
C PHE A 53 18.49 1.00 0.75
N GLY A 54 17.98 2.25 0.68
CA GLY A 54 17.26 2.85 1.80
C GLY A 54 15.81 2.34 1.87
N THR A 55 15.20 2.46 3.05
CA THR A 55 13.78 2.14 3.24
C THR A 55 13.10 3.16 4.15
N LEU A 56 11.84 3.50 3.84
CA LEU A 56 10.96 4.30 4.68
C LEU A 56 9.59 3.64 4.71
N SER A 57 9.24 3.04 5.84
CA SER A 57 7.91 2.50 6.10
C SER A 57 7.16 3.44 7.04
N TRP A 58 5.86 3.60 6.87
CA TRP A 58 5.06 4.48 7.72
C TRP A 58 3.61 3.99 7.83
N ASN A 59 2.95 4.39 8.90
CA ASN A 59 1.53 4.11 9.12
C ASN A 59 0.71 5.37 8.83
N PHE A 60 -0.40 5.23 8.09
CA PHE A 60 -1.37 6.31 7.95
C PHE A 60 -1.87 6.75 9.32
N ARG A 61 -2.32 7.99 9.45
CA ARG A 61 -3.00 8.40 10.67
C ARG A 61 -4.11 7.40 11.00
N GLY A 62 -4.17 6.95 12.26
CA GLY A 62 -5.12 5.96 12.71
C GLY A 62 -4.79 4.50 12.37
N GLN A 63 -3.70 4.22 11.66
CA GLN A 63 -3.14 2.87 11.58
C GLN A 63 -2.13 2.66 12.71
N ALA A 64 -2.22 1.52 13.38
CA ALA A 64 -1.28 1.07 14.40
C ALA A 64 -0.80 2.21 15.31
N GLU A 65 0.50 2.52 15.33
CA GLU A 65 1.13 3.48 16.22
C GLU A 65 0.99 4.95 15.78
N SER A 66 0.35 5.25 14.64
CA SER A 66 0.14 6.62 14.18
C SER A 66 -1.02 7.27 14.94
N PRO A 67 -0.74 8.25 15.83
CA PRO A 67 -1.80 8.93 16.58
C PRO A 67 -2.61 9.84 15.66
N ARG A 68 -3.88 10.00 16.00
CA ARG A 68 -4.79 10.91 15.31
C ARG A 68 -5.85 11.51 16.22
N ASP A 69 -6.39 12.64 15.85
CA ASP A 69 -7.65 13.16 16.40
C ASP A 69 -8.81 12.23 15.97
N PRO A 70 -9.59 11.65 16.89
CA PRO A 70 -10.74 10.80 16.56
C PRO A 70 -11.80 11.47 15.68
N ALA A 71 -11.95 12.77 15.72
CA ALA A 71 -12.90 13.52 14.92
C ALA A 71 -12.45 13.76 13.48
N LEU A 72 -11.16 13.52 13.18
CA LEU A 72 -10.59 13.82 11.86
C LEU A 72 -11.01 12.77 10.82
N PRO A 73 -11.65 13.15 9.69
CA PRO A 73 -11.95 12.25 8.61
C PRO A 73 -10.67 11.87 7.86
N LEU A 74 -10.39 10.57 7.75
CA LEU A 74 -9.19 10.03 7.11
C LEU A 74 -9.43 9.84 5.60
N THR A 75 -9.60 10.94 4.89
CA THR A 75 -9.87 10.98 3.46
C THR A 75 -8.61 10.74 2.62
N GLU A 76 -8.78 10.42 1.34
CA GLU A 76 -7.70 10.35 0.35
C GLU A 76 -6.80 11.60 0.38
N GLY A 77 -7.45 12.77 0.35
CA GLY A 77 -6.75 14.06 0.34
C GLY A 77 -5.84 14.26 1.53
N LEU A 78 -6.29 13.83 2.72
CA LEU A 78 -5.53 13.89 3.95
C LEU A 78 -4.33 12.92 3.90
N ILE A 79 -4.56 11.65 3.60
CA ILE A 79 -3.50 10.63 3.60
C ILE A 79 -2.44 10.92 2.53
N THR A 80 -2.86 11.38 1.35
CA THR A 80 -1.91 11.83 0.32
C THR A 80 -1.10 13.05 0.77
N GLY A 81 -1.74 14.00 1.46
CA GLY A 81 -1.05 15.16 2.06
C GLY A 81 -0.04 14.74 3.12
N ASP A 82 -0.36 13.75 3.93
CA ASP A 82 0.55 13.17 4.93
C ASP A 82 1.78 12.53 4.28
N LEU A 83 1.59 11.80 3.17
CA LEU A 83 2.70 11.22 2.41
C LEU A 83 3.63 12.31 1.86
N VAL A 84 3.06 13.38 1.29
CA VAL A 84 3.86 14.53 0.83
C VAL A 84 4.65 15.13 1.98
N HIS A 85 4.00 15.40 3.10
CA HIS A 85 4.64 15.96 4.30
C HIS A 85 5.73 15.04 4.86
N LEU A 86 5.48 13.72 4.94
CA LEU A 86 6.46 12.75 5.40
C LEU A 86 7.72 12.74 4.52
N VAL A 87 7.54 12.66 3.20
CA VAL A 87 8.66 12.62 2.26
C VAL A 87 9.46 13.91 2.31
N ASP A 88 8.80 15.07 2.40
CA ASP A 88 9.47 16.37 2.53
C ASP A 88 10.30 16.46 3.83
N ARG A 89 9.74 16.01 4.96
CA ARG A 89 10.38 16.13 6.28
C ARG A 89 11.49 15.12 6.53
N ILE A 90 11.34 13.89 6.05
CA ILE A 90 12.34 12.81 6.20
C ILE A 90 13.42 12.93 5.12
N ALA A 91 13.06 13.45 3.95
CA ALA A 91 13.94 13.62 2.79
C ALA A 91 14.72 12.33 2.43
N PRO A 92 14.03 11.19 2.19
CA PRO A 92 14.69 9.95 1.82
C PRO A 92 15.47 10.15 0.51
N ALA A 93 16.65 9.56 0.42
CA ALA A 93 17.50 9.70 -0.77
C ALA A 93 16.83 9.05 -2.00
N ARG A 94 16.67 9.83 -3.09
CA ARG A 94 16.16 9.32 -4.38
C ARG A 94 14.93 8.43 -4.24
N PRO A 95 13.78 8.92 -3.72
CA PRO A 95 12.67 8.08 -3.32
C PRO A 95 12.03 7.32 -4.49
N ILE A 96 11.78 6.02 -4.29
CA ILE A 96 10.90 5.18 -5.10
C ILE A 96 9.66 4.93 -4.27
N LEU A 97 8.50 5.42 -4.68
CA LEU A 97 7.25 5.17 -3.96
C LEU A 97 6.72 3.79 -4.29
N VAL A 98 6.38 3.00 -3.28
CA VAL A 98 5.87 1.63 -3.43
C VAL A 98 4.52 1.55 -2.73
N GLY A 99 3.44 1.39 -3.47
CA GLY A 99 2.12 1.37 -2.87
C GLY A 99 1.36 0.07 -3.13
N LEU A 100 0.77 -0.47 -2.05
CA LEU A 100 -0.11 -1.63 -2.12
C LEU A 100 -1.57 -1.19 -2.23
N SER A 101 -2.28 -1.70 -3.25
CA SER A 101 -3.71 -1.43 -3.44
C SER A 101 -3.99 0.08 -3.53
N ILE A 102 -4.84 0.63 -2.68
CA ILE A 102 -5.12 2.08 -2.61
C ILE A 102 -3.85 2.92 -2.33
N GLY A 103 -2.88 2.33 -1.64
CA GLY A 103 -1.59 2.98 -1.38
C GLY A 103 -0.83 3.32 -2.65
N GLY A 104 -0.98 2.54 -3.72
CA GLY A 104 -0.39 2.86 -5.02
C GLY A 104 -1.02 4.10 -5.67
N LEU A 105 -2.34 4.26 -5.53
CA LEU A 105 -3.02 5.47 -5.98
C LEU A 105 -2.58 6.70 -5.17
N TYR A 106 -2.46 6.56 -3.84
CA TYR A 106 -1.98 7.66 -2.98
C TYR A 106 -0.53 8.05 -3.33
N ALA A 107 0.32 7.06 -3.63
CA ALA A 107 1.69 7.30 -4.10
C ALA A 107 1.70 8.08 -5.44
N ALA A 108 0.90 7.65 -6.41
CA ALA A 108 0.77 8.35 -7.70
C ALA A 108 0.27 9.79 -7.52
N ARG A 109 -0.74 10.00 -6.66
CA ARG A 109 -1.26 11.33 -6.36
C ARG A 109 -0.25 12.22 -5.61
N ALA A 110 0.57 11.65 -4.74
CA ALA A 110 1.64 12.39 -4.08
C ALA A 110 2.69 12.89 -5.09
N ILE A 111 3.02 12.09 -6.12
CA ILE A 111 3.84 12.53 -7.24
C ILE A 111 3.17 13.67 -7.98
N GLY A 112 1.88 13.57 -8.29
CA GLY A 112 1.10 14.65 -8.90
C GLY A 112 1.04 15.94 -8.05
N ARG A 113 1.21 15.83 -6.73
CA ARG A 113 1.32 16.96 -5.79
C ARG A 113 2.75 17.47 -5.59
N GLY A 114 3.71 16.97 -6.36
CA GLY A 114 5.08 17.51 -6.40
C GLY A 114 6.14 16.71 -5.66
N VAL A 115 5.81 15.52 -5.11
CA VAL A 115 6.84 14.62 -4.56
C VAL A 115 7.82 14.26 -5.67
N LYS A 116 9.10 14.52 -5.44
CA LYS A 116 10.19 14.20 -6.37
C LYS A 116 10.57 12.72 -6.18
N ALA A 117 9.88 11.84 -6.90
CA ALA A 117 10.19 10.41 -6.91
C ALA A 117 10.99 10.04 -8.17
N GLU A 118 11.89 9.07 -8.03
CA GLU A 118 12.69 8.51 -9.13
C GLU A 118 12.00 7.33 -9.79
N GLY A 119 11.00 6.74 -9.13
CA GLY A 119 10.18 5.64 -9.63
C GLY A 119 8.91 5.45 -8.83
N LEU A 120 7.97 4.72 -9.41
CA LEU A 120 6.70 4.35 -8.79
C LEU A 120 6.48 2.84 -8.93
N VAL A 121 6.10 2.18 -7.85
CA VAL A 121 5.71 0.76 -7.87
C VAL A 121 4.25 0.64 -7.45
N LEU A 122 3.47 0.00 -8.31
CA LEU A 122 2.04 -0.24 -8.13
C LEU A 122 1.83 -1.74 -7.87
N LEU A 123 1.42 -2.08 -6.66
CA LEU A 123 1.14 -3.44 -6.25
C LEU A 123 -0.37 -3.64 -6.17
N ASN A 124 -0.97 -4.38 -7.11
CA ASN A 124 -2.42 -4.59 -7.19
C ASN A 124 -3.24 -3.28 -7.14
N THR A 125 -2.74 -2.23 -7.78
CA THR A 125 -3.33 -0.88 -7.71
C THR A 125 -4.27 -0.58 -8.87
N LEU A 126 -3.87 -0.92 -10.11
CA LEU A 126 -4.59 -0.50 -11.31
C LEU A 126 -6.01 -1.07 -11.32
N ARG A 127 -7.01 -0.19 -11.18
CA ARG A 127 -8.44 -0.55 -11.20
C ARG A 127 -9.33 0.63 -11.54
N GLU A 128 -10.55 0.32 -11.92
CA GLU A 128 -11.69 1.23 -11.99
C GLU A 128 -12.81 0.71 -11.09
N ILE A 129 -13.62 1.62 -10.58
CA ILE A 129 -14.73 1.25 -9.69
C ILE A 129 -15.96 0.92 -10.52
N GLY A 130 -16.08 -0.35 -10.91
CA GLY A 130 -17.31 -0.90 -11.46
C GLY A 130 -18.31 -1.30 -10.37
N PRO A 131 -19.55 -1.72 -10.74
CA PRO A 131 -20.62 -2.05 -9.78
C PRO A 131 -20.21 -3.09 -8.71
N ARG A 132 -19.42 -4.10 -9.08
CA ARG A 132 -18.93 -5.13 -8.16
C ARG A 132 -18.02 -4.55 -7.09
N ILE A 133 -17.02 -3.74 -7.49
CA ILE A 133 -16.06 -3.16 -6.55
C ILE A 133 -16.74 -2.10 -5.69
N ALA A 134 -17.67 -1.31 -6.24
CA ALA A 134 -18.47 -0.37 -5.47
C ALA A 134 -19.24 -1.09 -4.34
N TRP A 135 -19.92 -2.18 -4.66
CA TRP A 135 -20.64 -2.96 -3.65
C TRP A 135 -19.69 -3.52 -2.57
N VAL A 136 -18.53 -4.06 -2.97
CA VAL A 136 -17.51 -4.54 -2.01
C VAL A 136 -17.08 -3.40 -1.10
N ASN A 137 -16.74 -2.24 -1.66
CA ASN A 137 -16.29 -1.07 -0.89
C ASN A 137 -17.35 -0.61 0.12
N ASP A 138 -18.64 -0.64 -0.23
CA ASP A 138 -19.73 -0.30 0.69
C ASP A 138 -19.93 -1.35 1.79
N ALA A 139 -19.66 -2.62 1.49
CA ALA A 139 -19.80 -3.72 2.45
C ALA A 139 -18.65 -3.77 3.49
N LEU A 140 -17.44 -3.37 3.11
CA LEU A 140 -16.25 -3.48 3.98
C LEU A 140 -16.41 -2.73 5.32
N PRO A 141 -16.86 -1.45 5.36
CA PRO A 141 -17.08 -0.76 6.63
C PRO A 141 -18.12 -1.44 7.51
N ALA A 142 -19.16 -2.05 6.90
CA ALA A 142 -20.17 -2.80 7.63
C ALA A 142 -19.59 -4.07 8.28
N LEU A 143 -18.79 -4.86 7.53
CA LEU A 143 -18.11 -6.04 8.08
C LEU A 143 -17.24 -5.69 9.28
N VAL A 144 -16.39 -4.66 9.15
CA VAL A 144 -15.50 -4.23 10.23
C VAL A 144 -16.29 -3.61 11.38
N GLY A 145 -17.33 -2.84 11.08
CA GLY A 145 -18.19 -2.22 12.08
C GLY A 145 -18.94 -3.23 12.95
N HIS A 146 -19.33 -4.39 12.40
CA HIS A 146 -20.09 -5.42 13.11
C HIS A 146 -19.24 -6.51 13.74
N GLY A 147 -18.13 -6.88 13.14
CA GLY A 147 -17.32 -8.03 13.58
C GLY A 147 -15.82 -7.76 13.70
N GLY A 148 -15.39 -6.50 13.54
CA GLY A 148 -13.99 -6.10 13.61
C GLY A 148 -13.16 -6.64 12.45
N VAL A 149 -11.84 -6.47 12.55
CA VAL A 149 -10.88 -6.98 11.58
C VAL A 149 -10.96 -8.51 11.47
N ALA A 150 -11.31 -9.21 12.56
CA ALA A 150 -11.42 -10.66 12.55
C ALA A 150 -12.50 -11.16 11.56
N LEU A 151 -13.71 -10.58 11.60
CA LEU A 151 -14.75 -10.93 10.63
C LEU A 151 -14.36 -10.58 9.21
N PHE A 152 -13.77 -9.40 9.01
CA PHE A 152 -13.28 -8.97 7.70
C PHE A 152 -12.25 -9.96 7.14
N MET A 153 -11.26 -10.35 7.94
CA MET A 153 -10.22 -11.30 7.53
C MET A 153 -10.82 -12.69 7.23
N ASP A 154 -11.66 -13.21 8.12
CA ASP A 154 -12.26 -14.54 7.93
C ASP A 154 -13.19 -14.60 6.70
N ALA A 155 -13.86 -13.50 6.36
CA ALA A 155 -14.75 -13.43 5.20
C ALA A 155 -14.01 -13.25 3.88
N LEU A 156 -12.95 -12.42 3.85
CA LEU A 156 -12.35 -11.98 2.59
C LEU A 156 -10.96 -12.56 2.31
N LEU A 157 -10.18 -12.91 3.35
CA LEU A 157 -8.83 -13.40 3.13
C LEU A 157 -8.76 -14.58 2.15
N PRO A 158 -9.68 -15.58 2.18
CA PRO A 158 -9.66 -16.69 1.22
C PRO A 158 -9.86 -16.28 -0.24
N LEU A 159 -10.42 -15.10 -0.47
CA LEU A 159 -10.66 -14.53 -1.79
C LEU A 159 -9.55 -13.58 -2.24
N LEU A 160 -8.80 -13.04 -1.27
CA LEU A 160 -7.75 -12.06 -1.51
C LEU A 160 -6.39 -12.70 -1.79
N VAL A 161 -6.11 -13.87 -1.23
CA VAL A 161 -4.79 -14.48 -1.25
C VAL A 161 -4.73 -15.76 -2.07
N ASN A 162 -3.52 -16.21 -2.38
CA ASN A 162 -3.28 -17.48 -3.05
C ASN A 162 -3.67 -18.69 -2.15
N ALA A 163 -3.80 -19.85 -2.79
CA ALA A 163 -4.25 -21.07 -2.10
C ALA A 163 -3.28 -21.52 -1.01
N GLU A 164 -1.97 -21.34 -1.19
CA GLU A 164 -0.93 -21.72 -0.22
C GLU A 164 -1.05 -20.86 1.05
N PHE A 165 -1.12 -19.54 0.90
CA PHE A 165 -1.30 -18.63 2.03
C PHE A 165 -2.64 -18.85 2.73
N ALA A 166 -3.73 -19.07 1.98
CA ALA A 166 -5.04 -19.39 2.52
C ALA A 166 -5.01 -20.68 3.37
N ALA A 167 -4.33 -21.72 2.90
CA ALA A 167 -4.18 -22.97 3.65
C ALA A 167 -3.42 -22.77 4.96
N MET A 168 -2.34 -21.98 4.95
CA MET A 168 -1.56 -21.63 6.14
C MET A 168 -2.41 -20.80 7.12
N ALA A 169 -3.08 -19.75 6.65
CA ALA A 169 -3.88 -18.85 7.47
C ALA A 169 -5.12 -19.55 8.07
N ARG A 170 -5.65 -20.58 7.41
CA ARG A 170 -6.82 -21.36 7.83
C ARG A 170 -6.67 -21.93 9.25
N ALA A 171 -5.46 -22.23 9.68
CA ALA A 171 -5.18 -22.73 11.04
C ALA A 171 -5.58 -21.73 12.14
N GLY A 172 -5.52 -20.43 11.87
CA GLY A 172 -5.92 -19.34 12.77
C GLY A 172 -7.34 -18.83 12.55
N ALA A 173 -7.97 -19.15 11.42
CA ALA A 173 -9.28 -18.63 11.02
C ALA A 173 -10.43 -19.18 11.87
N LEU A 174 -11.51 -18.41 12.01
CA LEU A 174 -12.77 -18.79 12.66
C LEU A 174 -12.63 -19.21 14.13
N LYS A 175 -11.60 -18.72 14.82
CA LYS A 175 -11.32 -19.11 16.23
C LYS A 175 -11.67 -18.02 17.24
N GLY A 176 -11.88 -16.78 16.78
CA GLY A 176 -12.19 -15.65 17.64
C GLY A 176 -13.67 -15.36 17.76
N ALA A 177 -14.06 -14.66 18.82
CA ALA A 177 -15.35 -14.00 18.85
C ALA A 177 -15.29 -12.75 17.98
N TYR A 178 -16.26 -12.55 17.12
CA TYR A 178 -16.40 -11.30 16.38
C TYR A 178 -16.98 -10.23 17.30
N ALA A 179 -16.32 -9.11 17.36
CA ALA A 179 -16.76 -7.96 18.15
C ALA A 179 -16.75 -6.70 17.26
N PRO A 180 -17.76 -5.83 17.40
CA PRO A 180 -17.79 -4.56 16.72
C PRO A 180 -16.51 -3.76 16.98
N MET A 181 -15.97 -3.14 15.92
CA MET A 181 -14.88 -2.20 16.10
C MET A 181 -15.41 -0.89 16.70
N ASP A 182 -14.63 -0.29 17.60
CA ASP A 182 -14.94 1.02 18.15
C ASP A 182 -15.22 2.03 17.00
N PRO A 183 -16.35 2.76 17.06
CA PRO A 183 -16.68 3.76 16.03
C PRO A 183 -15.59 4.81 15.78
N GLY A 184 -14.77 5.08 16.79
CA GLY A 184 -13.63 5.98 16.74
C GLY A 184 -12.35 5.32 16.23
N HIS A 185 -12.32 4.02 15.93
CA HIS A 185 -11.10 3.34 15.51
C HIS A 185 -10.61 3.81 14.13
N GLY A 186 -9.30 4.01 13.99
CA GLY A 186 -8.70 4.55 12.76
C GLY A 186 -8.95 3.73 11.51
N HIS A 187 -8.82 2.40 11.58
CA HIS A 187 -9.12 1.53 10.44
C HIS A 187 -10.57 1.63 9.98
N LEU A 188 -11.53 1.72 10.90
CA LEU A 188 -12.94 1.91 10.55
C LEU A 188 -13.18 3.27 9.89
N ASN A 189 -12.50 4.33 10.37
CA ASN A 189 -12.56 5.64 9.75
C ASN A 189 -11.98 5.63 8.33
N LEU A 190 -10.79 5.04 8.13
CA LEU A 190 -10.19 4.86 6.80
C LEU A 190 -11.12 4.11 5.84
N MET A 191 -11.75 3.00 6.30
CA MET A 191 -12.66 2.22 5.49
C MET A 191 -13.95 2.96 5.14
N ARG A 192 -14.47 3.82 6.03
CA ARG A 192 -15.67 4.63 5.76
C ARG A 192 -15.43 5.69 4.69
N HIS A 193 -14.21 6.22 4.60
CA HIS A 193 -13.85 7.24 3.61
C HIS A 193 -13.22 6.67 2.32
N ALA A 194 -12.88 5.37 2.30
CA ALA A 194 -12.32 4.73 1.12
C ALA A 194 -13.26 4.74 -0.12
N PRO A 195 -14.59 4.57 0.03
CA PRO A 195 -15.53 4.67 -1.10
C PRO A 195 -15.56 6.04 -1.76
N GLU A 196 -15.19 7.12 -1.03
CA GLU A 196 -15.13 8.49 -1.54
C GLU A 196 -13.88 8.74 -2.41
N THR A 197 -12.94 7.79 -2.46
CA THR A 197 -11.70 7.92 -3.23
C THR A 197 -12.00 7.96 -4.72
N ASP A 198 -11.53 9.00 -5.40
CA ASP A 198 -11.56 9.08 -6.86
C ASP A 198 -10.45 8.21 -7.46
N TRP A 199 -10.81 7.12 -8.14
CA TRP A 199 -9.85 6.22 -8.80
C TRP A 199 -9.42 6.72 -10.19
N GLY A 200 -9.99 7.83 -10.67
CA GLY A 200 -9.57 8.50 -11.89
C GLY A 200 -8.23 9.20 -11.70
N PHE A 201 -7.15 8.57 -12.15
CA PHE A 201 -5.82 9.15 -12.18
C PHE A 201 -5.31 9.21 -13.62
N ASP A 202 -4.62 10.30 -13.98
CA ASP A 202 -4.06 10.51 -15.31
C ASP A 202 -2.73 9.71 -15.45
N TRP A 203 -2.86 8.37 -15.60
CA TRP A 203 -1.71 7.48 -15.75
C TRP A 203 -0.78 7.87 -16.90
N PRO A 204 -1.29 8.34 -18.06
CA PRO A 204 -0.45 8.86 -19.14
C PRO A 204 0.44 10.05 -18.77
N SER A 205 0.12 10.78 -17.72
CA SER A 205 0.91 11.95 -17.27
C SER A 205 2.21 11.59 -16.56
N LEU A 206 2.37 10.35 -16.13
CA LEU A 206 3.59 9.90 -15.43
C LEU A 206 4.82 10.03 -16.34
N ARG A 207 5.90 10.63 -15.82
CA ARG A 207 7.16 10.88 -16.55
C ARG A 207 8.37 10.18 -15.89
N LEU A 208 8.11 9.17 -15.08
CA LEU A 208 9.11 8.40 -14.37
C LEU A 208 8.87 6.90 -14.63
N PRO A 209 9.88 6.05 -14.41
CA PRO A 209 9.72 4.60 -14.52
C PRO A 209 8.65 4.09 -13.55
N VAL A 210 7.80 3.18 -14.04
CA VAL A 210 6.77 2.52 -13.25
C VAL A 210 6.97 1.02 -13.29
N LEU A 211 6.88 0.35 -12.13
CA LEU A 211 6.73 -1.08 -12.03
C LEU A 211 5.31 -1.39 -11.57
N ASN A 212 4.54 -2.14 -12.35
CA ASN A 212 3.26 -2.68 -11.93
C ASN A 212 3.39 -4.19 -11.67
N VAL A 213 2.99 -4.62 -10.47
CA VAL A 213 2.93 -6.04 -10.11
C VAL A 213 1.48 -6.40 -9.81
N THR A 214 0.96 -7.41 -10.51
CA THR A 214 -0.42 -7.87 -10.37
C THR A 214 -0.44 -9.32 -9.91
N GLY A 215 -1.06 -9.60 -8.76
CA GLY A 215 -1.34 -10.95 -8.28
C GLY A 215 -2.64 -11.47 -8.89
N LEU A 216 -2.54 -12.51 -9.74
CA LEU A 216 -3.66 -13.01 -10.53
C LEU A 216 -4.66 -13.86 -9.73
N GLN A 217 -4.37 -14.16 -8.46
CA GLN A 217 -5.31 -14.88 -7.57
C GLN A 217 -6.16 -13.95 -6.68
N ASP A 218 -6.07 -12.63 -6.85
CA ASP A 218 -7.00 -11.68 -6.22
C ASP A 218 -8.39 -11.81 -6.85
N ARG A 219 -9.34 -12.40 -6.14
CA ARG A 219 -10.71 -12.62 -6.61
C ARG A 219 -11.68 -11.51 -6.21
N VAL A 220 -11.20 -10.52 -5.44
CA VAL A 220 -12.03 -9.42 -4.96
C VAL A 220 -11.86 -8.18 -5.81
N PHE A 221 -10.64 -7.72 -6.01
CA PHE A 221 -10.35 -6.43 -6.62
C PHE A 221 -9.82 -6.50 -8.05
N LEU A 222 -9.30 -7.66 -8.48
CA LEU A 222 -8.76 -7.81 -9.84
C LEU A 222 -9.86 -7.77 -10.89
N ASP A 223 -9.63 -6.95 -11.90
CA ASP A 223 -10.25 -6.99 -13.22
C ASP A 223 -9.11 -6.87 -14.25
N ILE A 224 -8.75 -7.99 -14.86
CA ILE A 224 -7.55 -8.05 -15.72
C ILE A 224 -7.71 -7.19 -16.97
N GLU A 225 -8.91 -7.05 -17.51
CA GLU A 225 -9.16 -6.21 -18.70
C GLU A 225 -8.95 -4.72 -18.38
N VAL A 226 -9.34 -4.31 -17.16
CA VAL A 226 -9.09 -2.95 -16.66
C VAL A 226 -7.60 -2.75 -16.44
N VAL A 227 -6.92 -3.70 -15.80
CA VAL A 227 -5.45 -3.63 -15.59
C VAL A 227 -4.73 -3.51 -16.93
N ASP A 228 -5.09 -4.32 -17.93
CA ASP A 228 -4.50 -4.31 -19.27
C ASP A 228 -4.66 -2.93 -19.92
N ARG A 229 -5.87 -2.40 -19.89
CA ARG A 229 -6.19 -1.10 -20.48
C ARG A 229 -5.43 0.05 -19.81
N LEU A 230 -5.42 0.11 -18.47
CA LEU A 230 -4.74 1.16 -17.72
C LEU A 230 -3.22 1.05 -17.87
N ALA A 231 -2.66 -0.16 -17.77
CA ALA A 231 -1.24 -0.41 -17.93
C ALA A 231 -0.72 0.04 -19.31
N ALA A 232 -1.49 -0.19 -20.36
CA ALA A 232 -1.13 0.22 -21.71
C ALA A 232 -1.01 1.76 -21.89
N THR A 233 -1.55 2.55 -20.96
CA THR A 233 -1.46 4.01 -21.00
C THR A 233 -0.23 4.59 -20.31
N ILE A 234 0.49 3.80 -19.51
CA ILE A 234 1.65 4.26 -18.73
C ILE A 234 2.91 4.26 -19.60
N PRO A 235 3.58 5.39 -19.83
CA PRO A 235 4.63 5.51 -20.85
C PRO A 235 5.88 4.66 -20.60
N ASP A 236 6.41 4.60 -19.38
CA ASP A 236 7.61 3.81 -19.02
C ASP A 236 7.25 2.75 -17.99
N LEU A 237 6.47 1.75 -18.44
CA LEU A 237 5.97 0.67 -17.60
C LEU A 237 6.82 -0.60 -17.74
N THR A 238 7.20 -1.18 -16.60
CA THR A 238 7.56 -2.60 -16.46
C THR A 238 6.39 -3.30 -15.79
N ARG A 239 5.91 -4.41 -16.38
CA ARG A 239 4.77 -5.16 -15.83
C ARG A 239 5.20 -6.56 -15.43
N GLU A 240 4.75 -7.00 -14.27
CA GLU A 240 4.89 -8.37 -13.79
C GLU A 240 3.50 -8.89 -13.36
N ASP A 241 3.03 -9.97 -13.95
CA ASP A 241 1.81 -10.65 -13.55
C ASP A 241 2.19 -11.97 -12.85
N TRP A 242 1.73 -12.15 -11.61
CA TRP A 242 2.12 -13.29 -10.78
C TRP A 242 0.94 -14.25 -10.63
N GLU A 243 1.03 -15.40 -11.31
CA GLU A 243 0.01 -16.46 -11.29
C GLU A 243 -0.14 -17.12 -9.90
N ASP A 244 0.89 -17.06 -9.08
CA ASP A 244 0.99 -17.69 -7.77
C ASP A 244 0.78 -16.73 -6.59
N ALA A 245 0.26 -15.54 -6.82
CA ALA A 245 -0.02 -14.53 -5.81
C ALA A 245 -1.41 -13.92 -5.95
N GLY A 246 -1.98 -13.49 -4.84
CA GLY A 246 -3.22 -12.73 -4.77
C GLY A 246 -2.97 -11.25 -4.46
N HIS A 247 -3.82 -10.67 -3.60
CA HIS A 247 -3.82 -9.23 -3.30
C HIS A 247 -2.69 -8.79 -2.38
N LEU A 248 -2.26 -9.65 -1.44
CA LEU A 248 -1.36 -9.30 -0.35
C LEU A 248 0.09 -9.70 -0.65
N LEU A 249 0.63 -9.23 -1.78
CA LEU A 249 1.97 -9.56 -2.30
C LEU A 249 3.09 -9.54 -1.23
N PRO A 250 3.16 -8.55 -0.32
CA PRO A 250 4.20 -8.52 0.72
C PRO A 250 4.11 -9.66 1.73
N LEU A 251 2.94 -10.27 1.89
CA LEU A 251 2.69 -11.38 2.80
C LEU A 251 2.79 -12.73 2.08
N GLU A 252 2.33 -12.80 0.84
CA GLU A 252 2.23 -14.04 0.07
C GLU A 252 3.55 -14.43 -0.57
N ARG A 253 4.30 -13.46 -1.10
CA ARG A 253 5.56 -13.66 -1.85
C ARG A 253 6.60 -12.59 -1.49
N PRO A 254 6.95 -12.42 -0.21
CA PRO A 254 7.81 -11.32 0.24
C PRO A 254 9.22 -11.35 -0.36
N GLU A 255 9.82 -12.53 -0.51
CA GLU A 255 11.15 -12.70 -1.06
C GLU A 255 11.17 -12.32 -2.56
N ARG A 256 10.19 -12.83 -3.33
CA ARG A 256 10.01 -12.49 -4.75
C ARG A 256 9.74 -11.00 -4.93
N LEU A 257 8.94 -10.40 -4.04
CA LEU A 257 8.68 -8.96 -4.09
C LEU A 257 9.96 -8.15 -3.83
N ALA A 258 10.73 -8.51 -2.81
CA ALA A 258 11.99 -7.85 -2.50
C ALA A 258 12.98 -7.93 -3.67
N GLU A 259 13.10 -9.09 -4.33
CA GLU A 259 13.92 -9.26 -5.54
C GLU A 259 13.44 -8.39 -6.71
N SER A 260 12.13 -8.32 -6.95
CA SER A 260 11.55 -7.48 -8.01
C SER A 260 11.82 -6.00 -7.74
N LEU A 261 11.61 -5.55 -6.50
CA LEU A 261 11.93 -4.19 -6.07
C LEU A 261 13.43 -3.89 -6.21
N ALA A 262 14.31 -4.80 -5.79
CA ALA A 262 15.76 -4.63 -5.92
C ALA A 262 16.20 -4.48 -7.38
N ARG A 263 15.66 -5.31 -8.30
CA ARG A 263 15.91 -5.16 -9.75
C ARG A 263 15.43 -3.81 -10.28
N PHE A 264 14.26 -3.37 -9.85
CA PHE A 264 13.73 -2.06 -10.24
C PHE A 264 14.59 -0.92 -9.68
N GLY A 265 15.00 -0.99 -8.40
CA GLY A 265 15.91 -0.03 -7.79
C GLY A 265 17.26 0.08 -8.50
N ALA A 266 17.85 -1.06 -8.88
CA ALA A 266 19.10 -1.10 -9.65
C ALA A 266 18.93 -0.46 -11.06
N ARG A 267 17.78 -0.67 -11.72
CA ARG A 267 17.44 0.01 -12.98
C ARG A 267 17.36 1.54 -12.81
N ILE A 268 16.78 2.02 -11.70
CA ILE A 268 16.71 3.44 -11.38
C ILE A 268 18.12 3.99 -11.09
N GLU A 269 18.92 3.26 -10.34
CA GLU A 269 20.29 3.64 -10.01
C GLU A 269 21.15 3.82 -11.27
N ALA A 270 20.99 2.94 -12.26
CA ALA A 270 21.74 2.97 -13.51
C ALA A 270 21.35 4.12 -14.46
N ARG A 271 20.24 4.83 -14.20
CA ARG A 271 19.76 5.97 -15.01
C ARG A 271 20.27 7.33 -14.49
N ALA A 272 20.92 7.34 -13.34
CA ALA A 272 21.47 8.54 -12.70
C ALA A 272 22.87 8.83 -13.17
#